data_a350769944ed15f8c7fcf0533b28addc
#
_entry.id   a350769944ed15f8c7fcf0533b28addc
#
_cell.length_a   1.000
_cell.length_b   1.000
_cell.length_c   1.000
_cell.angle_alpha   90.00
_cell.angle_beta   90.00
_cell.angle_gamma   90.00
#
_symmetry.space_group_name_H-M   'P 1'
#
loop_
_entity.id
_entity.type
_entity.pdbx_description
1 polymer ?
#
loop_
_entity_poly.entity_id
_entity_poly.type
_entity_poly.pdbx_seq_one_letter_code
_entity_poly.pdbx_strand_id
1 'polypeptide(L)'
;SDFVEMYVGVGASRVRDLFEQAKKQSPAIVFIDEIDAVGRQRGSGLGGGHDEREQTLNQLLVEMDGFAVNEGVVVLAATNRVDILDPALLRPGRFDRQVYVGLPDIKGREDILKIHARGKPLAEDVDLGRVARSTAGFTGADLENLLNEAALLAGRRDQKFITEDVIHEAVIKVIAGPEKRSRVIPEMERKLTAYHEAGHAVVIHALPDHDPVHQITIVPRGQAGGMTIFLPEEDRSYRSKAYMTQQIVSLLGGRAAEELILGDISTGASSDIQRATAIARKMVGTYGMSEKLGNVAFDAGTDEVFIGKSMGHTRPYSEKTAAEMDEEIRAIIDSAYDQCRRILTANREQLVAVAEYLLVHETMDAETFESYFAGGQASEER
;
A
#
# COMPACT_ATOMS: atom_id res chain seq x y z
N SER A 1 -12.92 14.62 -17.15
CA SER A 1 -13.60 15.70 -16.40
C SER A 1 -14.38 16.55 -17.38
N ASP A 2 -15.58 16.99 -17.02
CA ASP A 2 -16.51 17.75 -17.86
C ASP A 2 -15.98 19.15 -18.25
N PHE A 3 -14.84 19.54 -17.69
CA PHE A 3 -14.18 20.82 -17.93
C PHE A 3 -13.04 20.77 -18.94
N VAL A 4 -12.63 19.59 -19.40
CA VAL A 4 -11.52 19.43 -20.37
C VAL A 4 -12.07 18.82 -21.66
N GLU A 5 -12.25 19.64 -22.70
CA GLU A 5 -12.58 19.19 -24.04
C GLU A 5 -11.57 19.73 -25.06
N MET A 6 -11.58 19.19 -26.29
CA MET A 6 -10.62 19.57 -27.34
C MET A 6 -10.89 20.95 -27.98
N TYR A 7 -11.96 21.68 -27.59
CA TYR A 7 -12.32 22.96 -28.16
C TYR A 7 -12.04 24.10 -27.20
N VAL A 8 -11.27 25.08 -27.64
CA VAL A 8 -10.86 26.26 -26.86
C VAL A 8 -12.08 27.06 -26.38
N GLY A 9 -12.15 27.32 -25.08
CA GLY A 9 -13.19 28.16 -24.45
C GLY A 9 -14.43 27.42 -23.93
N VAL A 10 -14.62 26.14 -24.23
CA VAL A 10 -15.76 25.35 -23.73
C VAL A 10 -15.68 25.14 -22.22
N GLY A 11 -14.51 24.82 -21.68
CA GLY A 11 -14.30 24.66 -20.26
C GLY A 11 -14.61 25.90 -19.43
N ALA A 12 -14.15 27.07 -19.90
CA ALA A 12 -14.44 28.35 -19.24
C ALA A 12 -15.94 28.71 -19.27
N SER A 13 -16.65 28.38 -20.36
CA SER A 13 -18.10 28.58 -20.43
C SER A 13 -18.85 27.70 -19.45
N ARG A 14 -18.49 26.41 -19.36
CA ARG A 14 -19.10 25.45 -18.41
C ARG A 14 -18.88 25.85 -16.95
N VAL A 15 -17.69 26.36 -16.61
CA VAL A 15 -17.43 26.89 -15.28
C VAL A 15 -18.39 28.05 -14.98
N ARG A 16 -18.54 29.01 -15.90
CA ARG A 16 -19.45 30.13 -15.72
C ARG A 16 -20.89 29.66 -15.52
N ASP A 17 -21.37 28.79 -16.40
CA ASP A 17 -22.74 28.26 -16.35
C ASP A 17 -23.01 27.54 -15.03
N LEU A 18 -22.04 26.73 -14.52
CA LEU A 18 -22.13 26.04 -13.23
C LEU A 18 -22.31 27.02 -12.07
N PHE A 19 -21.48 28.06 -12.02
CA PHE A 19 -21.53 29.05 -10.94
C PHE A 19 -22.78 29.94 -11.04
N GLU A 20 -23.25 30.30 -12.25
CA GLU A 20 -24.52 30.98 -12.42
C GLU A 20 -25.71 30.15 -11.97
N GLN A 21 -25.73 28.83 -12.25
CA GLN A 21 -26.75 27.92 -11.75
C GLN A 21 -26.74 27.82 -10.23
N ALA A 22 -25.56 27.71 -9.64
CA ALA A 22 -25.41 27.65 -8.18
C ALA A 22 -25.94 28.93 -7.51
N LYS A 23 -25.64 30.11 -8.05
CA LYS A 23 -26.16 31.40 -7.56
C LYS A 23 -27.70 31.48 -7.66
N LYS A 24 -28.29 30.98 -8.75
CA LYS A 24 -29.77 30.98 -8.95
C LYS A 24 -30.48 30.03 -7.99
N GLN A 25 -29.80 28.99 -7.51
CA GLN A 25 -30.36 27.94 -6.61
C GLN A 25 -29.85 28.05 -5.18
N SER A 26 -29.29 29.20 -4.80
CA SER A 26 -28.80 29.42 -3.42
C SER A 26 -29.91 29.16 -2.39
N PRO A 27 -29.60 28.49 -1.24
CA PRO A 27 -28.29 27.96 -0.86
C PRO A 27 -27.88 26.69 -1.61
N ALA A 28 -26.64 26.63 -2.13
CA ALA A 28 -26.16 25.57 -2.98
C ALA A 28 -24.73 25.13 -2.59
N ILE A 29 -24.43 23.86 -2.89
CA ILE A 29 -23.07 23.32 -2.80
C ILE A 29 -22.61 22.95 -4.21
N VAL A 30 -21.49 23.50 -4.63
CA VAL A 30 -20.80 23.12 -5.87
C VAL A 30 -19.70 22.13 -5.50
N PHE A 31 -19.70 20.95 -6.12
CA PHE A 31 -18.65 19.97 -5.94
C PHE A 31 -17.87 19.79 -7.24
N ILE A 32 -16.54 19.92 -7.17
CA ILE A 32 -15.63 19.76 -8.30
C ILE A 32 -14.67 18.62 -7.98
N ASP A 33 -14.82 17.49 -8.65
CA ASP A 33 -13.92 16.37 -8.53
C ASP A 33 -12.74 16.49 -9.49
N GLU A 34 -11.58 15.91 -9.09
CA GLU A 34 -10.33 15.94 -9.87
C GLU A 34 -9.94 17.36 -10.31
N ILE A 35 -9.97 18.32 -9.38
CA ILE A 35 -9.68 19.73 -9.73
C ILE A 35 -8.27 19.93 -10.32
N ASP A 36 -7.34 19.02 -10.07
CA ASP A 36 -6.00 19.03 -10.67
C ASP A 36 -6.01 18.87 -12.20
N ALA A 37 -7.10 18.36 -12.78
CA ALA A 37 -7.27 18.31 -14.24
C ALA A 37 -7.24 19.71 -14.89
N VAL A 38 -7.75 20.73 -14.18
CA VAL A 38 -7.80 22.12 -14.62
C VAL A 38 -6.94 23.06 -13.78
N GLY A 39 -6.73 22.74 -12.51
CA GLY A 39 -6.06 23.59 -11.50
C GLY A 39 -4.54 23.43 -11.43
N ARG A 40 -3.89 22.79 -12.39
CA ARG A 40 -2.44 22.53 -12.35
C ARG A 40 -1.63 23.80 -12.55
N GLN A 41 -0.47 23.90 -11.85
CA GLN A 41 0.52 24.97 -12.01
C GLN A 41 0.92 25.20 -13.47
N ARG A 42 1.11 26.46 -13.83
CA ARG A 42 1.60 26.91 -15.14
C ARG A 42 3.00 26.36 -15.39
N GLY A 43 3.15 25.48 -16.37
CA GLY A 43 4.43 24.91 -16.76
C GLY A 43 4.91 25.44 -18.10
N SER A 44 6.22 25.56 -18.29
CA SER A 44 6.88 25.96 -19.55
C SER A 44 6.84 24.83 -20.60
N GLY A 45 5.65 24.35 -20.97
CA GLY A 45 5.46 23.30 -21.97
C GLY A 45 4.99 23.86 -23.30
N LEU A 46 5.74 23.57 -24.36
CA LEU A 46 5.39 23.89 -25.76
C LEU A 46 4.28 22.94 -26.27
N GLY A 47 2.99 23.38 -26.22
CA GLY A 47 1.89 22.60 -26.81
C GLY A 47 0.51 23.21 -26.61
N GLY A 48 -0.30 23.29 -27.67
CA GLY A 48 -1.59 24.01 -27.76
C GLY A 48 -2.76 23.52 -26.89
N GLY A 49 -2.56 22.52 -26.01
CA GLY A 49 -3.54 22.09 -25.01
C GLY A 49 -3.42 22.84 -23.66
N HIS A 50 -2.45 23.74 -23.52
CA HIS A 50 -2.24 24.50 -22.29
C HIS A 50 -3.15 25.75 -22.20
N ASP A 51 -3.45 26.36 -23.31
CA ASP A 51 -4.23 27.61 -23.35
C ASP A 51 -5.67 27.40 -22.84
N GLU A 52 -6.30 26.28 -23.16
CA GLU A 52 -7.68 26.00 -22.72
C GLU A 52 -7.77 25.74 -21.21
N ARG A 53 -6.83 24.93 -20.67
CA ARG A 53 -6.78 24.67 -19.22
C ARG A 53 -6.51 25.96 -18.44
N GLU A 54 -5.61 26.79 -18.94
CA GLU A 54 -5.31 28.07 -18.30
C GLU A 54 -6.50 29.03 -18.35
N GLN A 55 -7.26 29.06 -19.46
CA GLN A 55 -8.49 29.83 -19.55
C GLN A 55 -9.56 29.33 -18.59
N THR A 56 -9.71 28.00 -18.47
CA THR A 56 -10.66 27.37 -17.54
C THR A 56 -10.29 27.65 -16.10
N LEU A 57 -9.00 27.54 -15.74
CA LEU A 57 -8.49 27.89 -14.41
C LEU A 57 -8.73 29.37 -14.10
N ASN A 58 -8.39 30.27 -15.01
CA ASN A 58 -8.60 31.72 -14.84
C ASN A 58 -10.09 32.05 -14.65
N GLN A 59 -10.98 31.37 -15.39
CA GLN A 59 -12.41 31.56 -15.23
C GLN A 59 -12.88 31.07 -13.85
N LEU A 60 -12.38 29.88 -13.40
CA LEU A 60 -12.69 29.38 -12.08
C LEU A 60 -12.27 30.36 -10.97
N LEU A 61 -11.07 30.92 -11.07
CA LEU A 61 -10.58 31.94 -10.14
C LEU A 61 -11.45 33.19 -10.13
N VAL A 62 -11.88 33.66 -11.30
CA VAL A 62 -12.77 34.82 -11.43
C VAL A 62 -14.15 34.58 -10.81
N GLU A 63 -14.74 33.40 -11.04
CA GLU A 63 -16.04 33.05 -10.46
C GLU A 63 -15.95 32.90 -8.93
N MET A 64 -14.85 32.31 -8.40
CA MET A 64 -14.64 32.23 -6.95
C MET A 64 -14.43 33.60 -6.30
N ASP A 65 -13.64 34.47 -6.92
CA ASP A 65 -13.45 35.85 -6.44
C ASP A 65 -14.72 36.70 -6.57
N GLY A 66 -15.65 36.32 -7.45
CA GLY A 66 -16.91 37.00 -7.70
C GLY A 66 -18.03 36.68 -6.71
N PHE A 67 -17.79 35.85 -5.67
CA PHE A 67 -18.78 35.64 -4.62
C PHE A 67 -18.82 36.84 -3.67
N ALA A 68 -19.96 37.50 -3.61
CA ALA A 68 -20.21 38.45 -2.53
C ALA A 68 -20.43 37.75 -1.20
N VAL A 69 -20.08 38.40 -0.11
CA VAL A 69 -20.34 37.89 1.25
C VAL A 69 -21.85 37.63 1.39
N ASN A 70 -22.23 36.38 1.65
CA ASN A 70 -23.63 35.90 1.85
C ASN A 70 -24.39 35.42 0.59
N GLU A 71 -23.75 35.05 -0.49
CA GLU A 71 -24.48 34.44 -1.62
C GLU A 71 -24.97 33.02 -1.34
N GLY A 72 -24.60 32.42 -0.19
CA GLY A 72 -25.08 31.09 0.24
C GLY A 72 -24.59 29.93 -0.64
N VAL A 73 -23.48 30.10 -1.37
CA VAL A 73 -22.87 29.04 -2.18
C VAL A 73 -21.57 28.59 -1.51
N VAL A 74 -21.43 27.27 -1.33
CA VAL A 74 -20.20 26.62 -0.83
C VAL A 74 -19.57 25.83 -1.96
N VAL A 75 -18.27 26.05 -2.20
CA VAL A 75 -17.51 25.31 -3.20
C VAL A 75 -16.62 24.29 -2.52
N LEU A 76 -16.75 23.03 -2.90
CA LEU A 76 -15.91 21.92 -2.48
C LEU A 76 -15.15 21.38 -3.69
N ALA A 77 -13.86 21.14 -3.54
CA ALA A 77 -13.08 20.46 -4.57
C ALA A 77 -12.33 19.26 -3.97
N ALA A 78 -12.16 18.20 -4.76
CA ALA A 78 -11.37 17.06 -4.40
C ALA A 78 -10.19 16.87 -5.38
N THR A 79 -9.05 16.44 -4.85
CA THR A 79 -7.88 16.05 -5.62
C THR A 79 -7.03 15.03 -4.87
N ASN A 80 -6.40 14.13 -5.60
CA ASN A 80 -5.36 13.25 -5.08
C ASN A 80 -3.96 13.90 -5.15
N ARG A 81 -3.85 15.09 -5.76
CA ARG A 81 -2.59 15.77 -6.05
C ARG A 81 -2.61 17.25 -5.72
N VAL A 82 -2.61 17.55 -4.43
CA VAL A 82 -2.56 18.95 -3.95
C VAL A 82 -1.24 19.65 -4.34
N ASP A 83 -0.17 18.86 -4.49
CA ASP A 83 1.19 19.30 -4.82
C ASP A 83 1.31 20.00 -6.19
N ILE A 84 0.46 19.63 -7.16
CA ILE A 84 0.48 20.21 -8.50
C ILE A 84 -0.51 21.35 -8.71
N LEU A 85 -1.35 21.65 -7.71
CA LEU A 85 -2.33 22.73 -7.83
C LEU A 85 -1.65 24.10 -7.90
N ASP A 86 -2.24 25.00 -8.69
CA ASP A 86 -1.81 26.40 -8.72
C ASP A 86 -2.03 27.04 -7.33
N PRO A 87 -1.01 27.63 -6.72
CA PRO A 87 -1.12 28.27 -5.41
C PRO A 87 -2.21 29.34 -5.34
N ALA A 88 -2.62 29.91 -6.47
CA ALA A 88 -3.71 30.86 -6.54
C ALA A 88 -5.05 30.27 -6.09
N LEU A 89 -5.29 28.97 -6.29
CA LEU A 89 -6.50 28.28 -5.81
C LEU A 89 -6.57 28.19 -4.29
N LEU A 90 -5.41 28.09 -3.63
CA LEU A 90 -5.29 27.88 -2.19
C LEU A 90 -5.23 29.19 -1.39
N ARG A 91 -5.43 30.35 -2.02
CA ARG A 91 -5.45 31.65 -1.34
C ARG A 91 -6.76 31.86 -0.58
N PRO A 92 -6.72 32.63 0.55
CA PRO A 92 -7.92 33.03 1.27
C PRO A 92 -8.97 33.68 0.35
N GLY A 93 -10.24 33.31 0.56
CA GLY A 93 -11.35 33.74 -0.30
C GLY A 93 -11.65 32.79 -1.45
N ARG A 94 -10.86 31.72 -1.62
CA ARG A 94 -11.04 30.64 -2.59
C ARG A 94 -11.16 29.30 -1.86
N PHE A 95 -10.19 28.38 -1.99
CA PHE A 95 -10.12 27.18 -1.16
C PHE A 95 -9.29 27.47 0.10
N ASP A 96 -9.91 28.13 1.05
CA ASP A 96 -9.29 28.58 2.31
C ASP A 96 -9.17 27.47 3.38
N ARG A 97 -9.90 26.37 3.19
CA ARG A 97 -9.84 25.19 4.07
C ARG A 97 -9.40 23.96 3.27
N GLN A 98 -8.34 23.34 3.77
CA GLN A 98 -7.86 22.07 3.25
C GLN A 98 -8.18 20.97 4.27
N VAL A 99 -8.83 19.91 3.81
CA VAL A 99 -9.17 18.72 4.61
C VAL A 99 -8.44 17.54 4.02
N TYR A 100 -7.50 16.98 4.76
CA TYR A 100 -6.82 15.77 4.38
C TYR A 100 -7.66 14.55 4.76
N VAL A 101 -8.03 13.74 3.77
CA VAL A 101 -8.75 12.47 3.98
C VAL A 101 -7.71 11.35 3.94
N GLY A 102 -7.29 10.90 5.13
CA GLY A 102 -6.35 9.79 5.28
C GLY A 102 -7.03 8.41 5.13
N LEU A 103 -6.21 7.36 5.30
CA LEU A 103 -6.74 6.00 5.41
C LEU A 103 -7.66 5.89 6.65
N PRO A 104 -8.76 5.13 6.57
CA PRO A 104 -9.66 4.94 7.69
C PRO A 104 -8.99 4.13 8.81
N ASP A 105 -9.22 4.51 10.06
CA ASP A 105 -8.90 3.71 11.24
C ASP A 105 -9.82 2.48 11.35
N ILE A 106 -9.57 1.60 12.33
CA ILE A 106 -10.36 0.37 12.54
C ILE A 106 -11.86 0.66 12.58
N LYS A 107 -12.27 1.71 13.32
CA LYS A 107 -13.69 2.09 13.45
C LYS A 107 -14.24 2.61 12.12
N GLY A 108 -13.49 3.44 11.43
CA GLY A 108 -13.84 3.94 10.10
C GLY A 108 -14.00 2.80 9.10
N ARG A 109 -13.08 1.80 9.12
CA ARG A 109 -13.20 0.62 8.26
C ARG A 109 -14.45 -0.21 8.58
N GLU A 110 -14.75 -0.42 9.87
CA GLU A 110 -15.96 -1.11 10.29
C GLU A 110 -17.24 -0.39 9.82
N ASP A 111 -17.28 0.94 9.95
CA ASP A 111 -18.43 1.73 9.50
C ASP A 111 -18.57 1.72 7.97
N ILE A 112 -17.47 1.77 7.22
CA ILE A 112 -17.46 1.63 5.75
C ILE A 112 -17.95 0.23 5.36
N LEU A 113 -17.45 -0.83 6.00
CA LEU A 113 -17.91 -2.20 5.77
C LEU A 113 -19.42 -2.35 6.00
N LYS A 114 -19.96 -1.77 7.09
CA LYS A 114 -21.41 -1.77 7.37
C LYS A 114 -22.22 -1.08 6.27
N ILE A 115 -21.69 0.00 5.68
CA ILE A 115 -22.36 0.69 4.56
C ILE A 115 -22.40 -0.21 3.33
N HIS A 116 -21.28 -0.80 2.94
CA HIS A 116 -21.16 -1.64 1.75
C HIS A 116 -21.74 -3.06 1.93
N ALA A 117 -21.99 -3.48 3.17
CA ALA A 117 -22.71 -4.72 3.49
C ALA A 117 -24.22 -4.63 3.27
N ARG A 118 -24.77 -3.42 3.16
CA ARG A 118 -26.21 -3.24 2.93
C ARG A 118 -26.65 -3.92 1.63
N GLY A 119 -27.63 -4.81 1.75
CA GLY A 119 -28.17 -5.56 0.61
C GLY A 119 -27.34 -6.78 0.20
N LYS A 120 -26.25 -7.10 0.91
CA LYS A 120 -25.50 -8.34 0.74
C LYS A 120 -25.91 -9.37 1.80
N PRO A 121 -26.13 -10.64 1.46
CA PRO A 121 -26.55 -11.67 2.41
C PRO A 121 -25.34 -12.18 3.21
N LEU A 122 -25.01 -11.50 4.30
CA LEU A 122 -23.98 -11.99 5.24
C LEU A 122 -24.54 -13.10 6.12
N ALA A 123 -23.73 -14.11 6.43
CA ALA A 123 -24.05 -15.15 7.39
C ALA A 123 -23.90 -14.63 8.83
N GLU A 124 -24.47 -15.36 9.79
CA GLU A 124 -24.46 -14.95 11.22
C GLU A 124 -23.07 -15.02 11.87
N ASP A 125 -22.15 -15.79 11.30
CA ASP A 125 -20.77 -15.94 11.75
C ASP A 125 -19.85 -14.74 11.40
N VAL A 126 -20.33 -13.84 10.51
CA VAL A 126 -19.51 -12.72 10.03
C VAL A 126 -19.46 -11.57 11.03
N ASP A 127 -18.27 -11.33 11.57
CA ASP A 127 -17.97 -10.17 12.41
C ASP A 127 -17.23 -9.09 11.62
N LEU A 128 -17.95 -8.03 11.19
CA LEU A 128 -17.35 -6.90 10.45
C LEU A 128 -16.28 -6.15 11.26
N GLY A 129 -16.34 -6.19 12.59
CA GLY A 129 -15.28 -5.64 13.43
C GLY A 129 -13.98 -6.44 13.33
N ARG A 130 -14.06 -7.77 13.21
CA ARG A 130 -12.92 -8.64 12.96
C ARG A 130 -12.35 -8.40 11.56
N VAL A 131 -13.20 -8.31 10.55
CA VAL A 131 -12.82 -7.97 9.17
C VAL A 131 -12.12 -6.59 9.14
N ALA A 132 -12.62 -5.59 9.88
CA ALA A 132 -11.98 -4.28 9.96
C ALA A 132 -10.58 -4.33 10.57
N ARG A 133 -10.33 -5.21 11.56
CA ARG A 133 -8.99 -5.42 12.12
C ARG A 133 -8.04 -6.05 11.11
N SER A 134 -8.48 -7.06 10.36
CA SER A 134 -7.65 -7.77 9.37
C SER A 134 -7.42 -7.00 8.05
N THR A 135 -8.02 -5.81 7.90
CA THR A 135 -7.91 -4.98 6.69
C THR A 135 -7.17 -3.65 6.95
N ALA A 136 -6.16 -3.67 7.82
CA ALA A 136 -5.34 -2.49 8.05
C ALA A 136 -4.72 -1.97 6.75
N GLY A 137 -4.78 -0.65 6.55
CA GLY A 137 -4.29 0.00 5.34
C GLY A 137 -5.22 -0.02 4.13
N PHE A 138 -6.40 -0.65 4.22
CA PHE A 138 -7.40 -0.62 3.15
C PHE A 138 -8.07 0.75 3.06
N THR A 139 -8.28 1.21 1.84
CA THR A 139 -9.12 2.37 1.52
C THR A 139 -10.60 2.00 1.55
N GLY A 140 -11.48 3.00 1.49
CA GLY A 140 -12.93 2.76 1.33
C GLY A 140 -13.26 1.95 0.07
N ALA A 141 -12.54 2.20 -1.03
CA ALA A 141 -12.70 1.47 -2.29
C ALA A 141 -12.24 0.00 -2.18
N ASP A 142 -11.15 -0.25 -1.43
CA ASP A 142 -10.68 -1.63 -1.20
C ASP A 142 -11.69 -2.43 -0.36
N LEU A 143 -12.32 -1.79 0.65
CA LEU A 143 -13.34 -2.41 1.49
C LEU A 143 -14.64 -2.69 0.72
N GLU A 144 -15.04 -1.79 -0.17
CA GLU A 144 -16.15 -2.04 -1.11
C GLU A 144 -15.85 -3.23 -2.02
N ASN A 145 -14.66 -3.21 -2.64
CA ASN A 145 -14.20 -4.27 -3.53
C ASN A 145 -14.12 -5.62 -2.79
N LEU A 146 -13.64 -5.62 -1.54
CA LEU A 146 -13.60 -6.81 -0.69
C LEU A 146 -14.98 -7.47 -0.57
N LEU A 147 -16.00 -6.71 -0.21
CA LEU A 147 -17.35 -7.27 -0.04
C LEU A 147 -17.98 -7.65 -1.38
N ASN A 148 -17.64 -6.99 -2.48
CA ASN A 148 -18.07 -7.38 -3.81
C ASN A 148 -17.41 -8.70 -4.25
N GLU A 149 -16.09 -8.84 -4.01
CA GLU A 149 -15.37 -10.09 -4.29
C GLU A 149 -15.88 -11.26 -3.42
N ALA A 150 -16.18 -11.01 -2.13
CA ALA A 150 -16.78 -12.01 -1.27
C ALA A 150 -18.15 -12.48 -1.79
N ALA A 151 -18.99 -11.55 -2.27
CA ALA A 151 -20.28 -11.91 -2.88
C ALA A 151 -20.11 -12.75 -4.15
N LEU A 152 -19.13 -12.40 -5.00
CA LEU A 152 -18.82 -13.17 -6.21
C LEU A 152 -18.28 -14.58 -5.88
N LEU A 153 -17.44 -14.70 -4.84
CA LEU A 153 -16.92 -16.00 -4.38
C LEU A 153 -18.04 -16.89 -3.83
N ALA A 154 -18.93 -16.34 -2.98
CA ALA A 154 -20.09 -17.05 -2.48
C ALA A 154 -20.99 -17.56 -3.63
N GLY A 155 -21.27 -16.70 -4.62
CA GLY A 155 -22.05 -17.08 -5.79
C GLY A 155 -21.41 -18.18 -6.64
N ARG A 156 -20.07 -18.18 -6.78
CA ARG A 156 -19.33 -19.26 -7.48
C ARG A 156 -19.38 -20.60 -6.75
N ARG A 157 -19.59 -20.58 -5.42
CA ARG A 157 -19.69 -21.76 -4.56
C ARG A 157 -21.15 -22.21 -4.35
N ASP A 158 -22.10 -21.59 -5.04
CA ASP A 158 -23.54 -21.80 -4.86
C ASP A 158 -24.01 -21.60 -3.40
N GLN A 159 -23.30 -20.76 -2.63
CA GLN A 159 -23.64 -20.40 -1.26
C GLN A 159 -24.68 -19.27 -1.25
N LYS A 160 -25.69 -19.41 -0.39
CA LYS A 160 -26.76 -18.39 -0.22
C LYS A 160 -26.31 -17.20 0.60
N PHE A 161 -25.31 -17.40 1.47
CA PHE A 161 -24.79 -16.39 2.38
C PHE A 161 -23.29 -16.27 2.22
N ILE A 162 -22.77 -15.07 2.48
CA ILE A 162 -21.34 -14.78 2.54
C ILE A 162 -20.88 -15.14 3.95
N THR A 163 -20.09 -16.20 4.10
CA THR A 163 -19.53 -16.67 5.37
C THR A 163 -18.20 -15.99 5.70
N GLU A 164 -17.72 -16.13 6.93
CA GLU A 164 -16.41 -15.58 7.36
C GLU A 164 -15.27 -16.14 6.51
N ASP A 165 -15.28 -17.44 6.17
CA ASP A 165 -14.28 -18.06 5.29
C ASP A 165 -14.21 -17.41 3.91
N VAL A 166 -15.39 -17.09 3.34
CA VAL A 166 -15.47 -16.43 2.03
C VAL A 166 -14.90 -15.00 2.08
N ILE A 167 -15.18 -14.28 3.16
CA ILE A 167 -14.59 -12.94 3.36
C ILE A 167 -13.07 -13.04 3.52
N HIS A 168 -12.59 -14.00 4.30
CA HIS A 168 -11.17 -14.24 4.47
C HIS A 168 -10.46 -14.50 3.14
N GLU A 169 -11.00 -15.37 2.29
CA GLU A 169 -10.47 -15.60 0.95
C GLU A 169 -10.53 -14.34 0.07
N ALA A 170 -11.59 -13.55 0.20
CA ALA A 170 -11.72 -12.28 -0.52
C ALA A 170 -10.66 -11.26 -0.08
N VAL A 171 -10.33 -11.17 1.22
CA VAL A 171 -9.23 -10.33 1.73
C VAL A 171 -7.92 -10.71 1.04
N ILE A 172 -7.60 -12.01 1.03
CA ILE A 172 -6.40 -12.52 0.37
C ILE A 172 -6.40 -12.19 -1.12
N LYS A 173 -7.56 -12.34 -1.79
CA LYS A 173 -7.70 -12.05 -3.21
C LYS A 173 -7.52 -10.56 -3.53
N VAL A 174 -7.98 -9.67 -2.67
CA VAL A 174 -7.78 -8.22 -2.84
C VAL A 174 -6.30 -7.86 -2.67
N ILE A 175 -5.62 -8.44 -1.68
CA ILE A 175 -4.19 -8.17 -1.40
C ILE A 175 -3.29 -8.77 -2.48
N ALA A 176 -3.50 -10.03 -2.83
CA ALA A 176 -2.57 -10.86 -3.61
C ALA A 176 -2.99 -11.10 -5.06
N GLY A 177 -4.24 -10.77 -5.40
CA GLY A 177 -4.83 -11.09 -6.70
C GLY A 177 -5.38 -12.53 -6.78
N PRO A 178 -5.96 -12.91 -7.93
CA PRO A 178 -6.56 -14.22 -8.14
C PRO A 178 -5.50 -15.33 -8.22
N GLU A 179 -5.88 -16.53 -7.77
CA GLU A 179 -5.06 -17.74 -7.91
C GLU A 179 -4.88 -18.15 -9.38
N LYS A 180 -3.68 -18.61 -9.72
CA LYS A 180 -3.32 -19.12 -11.05
C LYS A 180 -3.15 -20.64 -11.02
N ARG A 181 -4.21 -21.39 -10.81
CA ARG A 181 -4.17 -22.87 -10.73
C ARG A 181 -3.88 -23.59 -12.05
N SER A 182 -3.96 -22.88 -13.18
CA SER A 182 -3.69 -23.47 -14.51
C SER A 182 -2.21 -23.59 -14.87
N ARG A 183 -1.31 -22.98 -14.06
CA ARG A 183 0.13 -23.03 -14.32
C ARG A 183 0.70 -24.35 -13.82
N VAL A 184 1.28 -25.13 -14.72
CA VAL A 184 2.08 -26.31 -14.34
C VAL A 184 3.44 -25.82 -13.86
N ILE A 185 3.74 -26.05 -12.59
CA ILE A 185 5.00 -25.64 -11.96
C ILE A 185 5.91 -26.86 -11.88
N PRO A 186 7.16 -26.80 -12.38
CA PRO A 186 8.14 -27.87 -12.19
C PRO A 186 8.37 -28.15 -10.69
N GLU A 187 8.64 -29.40 -10.35
CA GLU A 187 8.83 -29.84 -8.97
C GLU A 187 9.96 -29.07 -8.26
N MET A 188 11.04 -28.78 -8.98
CA MET A 188 12.16 -28.00 -8.45
C MET A 188 11.73 -26.56 -8.11
N GLU A 189 10.96 -25.88 -8.98
CA GLU A 189 10.43 -24.54 -8.70
C GLU A 189 9.45 -24.56 -7.53
N ARG A 190 8.63 -25.62 -7.43
CA ARG A 190 7.70 -25.81 -6.33
C ARG A 190 8.43 -25.96 -4.99
N LYS A 191 9.51 -26.77 -4.98
CA LYS A 191 10.37 -26.93 -3.82
C LYS A 191 11.05 -25.61 -3.43
N LEU A 192 11.61 -24.90 -4.40
CA LEU A 192 12.23 -23.59 -4.19
C LEU A 192 11.24 -22.62 -3.55
N THR A 193 10.03 -22.50 -4.10
CA THR A 193 8.99 -21.63 -3.55
C THR A 193 8.60 -22.04 -2.12
N ALA A 194 8.47 -23.32 -1.83
CA ALA A 194 8.10 -23.80 -0.49
C ALA A 194 9.14 -23.40 0.56
N TYR A 195 10.42 -23.57 0.29
CA TYR A 195 11.47 -23.14 1.21
C TYR A 195 11.61 -21.61 1.28
N HIS A 196 11.37 -20.91 0.20
CA HIS A 196 11.34 -19.44 0.16
C HIS A 196 10.27 -18.89 1.10
N GLU A 197 9.02 -19.32 0.92
CA GLU A 197 7.90 -18.85 1.75
C GLU A 197 8.00 -19.31 3.21
N ALA A 198 8.43 -20.55 3.45
CA ALA A 198 8.73 -21.04 4.79
C ALA A 198 9.82 -20.19 5.47
N GLY A 199 10.84 -19.75 4.71
CA GLY A 199 11.89 -18.85 5.18
C GLY A 199 11.37 -17.53 5.69
N HIS A 200 10.48 -16.89 4.95
CA HIS A 200 9.81 -15.68 5.40
C HIS A 200 9.03 -15.91 6.69
N ALA A 201 8.20 -16.95 6.72
CA ALA A 201 7.32 -17.24 7.86
C ALA A 201 8.11 -17.53 9.15
N VAL A 202 9.15 -18.38 9.09
CA VAL A 202 9.98 -18.72 10.26
C VAL A 202 10.73 -17.51 10.79
N VAL A 203 11.22 -16.64 9.89
CA VAL A 203 11.89 -15.40 10.30
C VAL A 203 10.89 -14.47 10.97
N ILE A 204 9.70 -14.28 10.41
CA ILE A 204 8.63 -13.44 10.98
C ILE A 204 8.28 -13.91 12.39
N HIS A 205 8.06 -15.20 12.60
CA HIS A 205 7.73 -15.77 13.91
C HIS A 205 8.78 -15.47 14.99
N ALA A 206 10.06 -15.44 14.60
CA ALA A 206 11.16 -15.17 15.54
C ALA A 206 11.38 -13.67 15.83
N LEU A 207 10.63 -12.76 15.20
CA LEU A 207 10.80 -11.32 15.32
C LEU A 207 9.70 -10.71 16.20
N PRO A 208 10.03 -10.18 17.40
CA PRO A 208 9.05 -9.81 18.42
C PRO A 208 8.16 -8.60 18.07
N ASP A 209 8.67 -7.69 17.22
CA ASP A 209 7.91 -6.48 16.83
C ASP A 209 7.27 -6.61 15.44
N HIS A 210 7.42 -7.77 14.78
CA HIS A 210 6.83 -8.00 13.47
C HIS A 210 5.35 -8.40 13.58
N ASP A 211 4.56 -8.07 12.57
CA ASP A 211 3.16 -8.52 12.49
C ASP A 211 3.13 -10.05 12.28
N PRO A 212 2.18 -10.78 12.90
CA PRO A 212 2.17 -12.24 12.88
C PRO A 212 1.86 -12.81 11.48
N VAL A 213 2.33 -14.02 11.24
CA VAL A 213 2.00 -14.78 10.03
C VAL A 213 0.51 -15.12 10.04
N HIS A 214 -0.18 -14.78 8.97
CA HIS A 214 -1.60 -15.05 8.80
C HIS A 214 -1.84 -16.28 7.91
N GLN A 215 -1.10 -16.37 6.81
CA GLN A 215 -1.15 -17.50 5.87
C GLN A 215 0.13 -17.61 5.07
N ILE A 216 0.50 -18.83 4.73
CA ILE A 216 1.61 -19.13 3.82
C ILE A 216 1.05 -19.95 2.67
N THR A 217 1.38 -19.61 1.41
CA THR A 217 0.91 -20.38 0.26
C THR A 217 1.96 -20.44 -0.84
N ILE A 218 2.05 -21.60 -1.50
CA ILE A 218 2.85 -21.80 -2.70
C ILE A 218 1.99 -21.82 -3.97
N VAL A 219 0.69 -21.52 -3.84
CA VAL A 219 -0.20 -21.34 -5.00
C VAL A 219 0.08 -19.99 -5.63
N PRO A 220 0.45 -19.92 -6.91
CA PRO A 220 0.77 -18.66 -7.57
C PRO A 220 -0.41 -17.69 -7.61
N ARG A 221 -0.15 -16.42 -7.26
CA ARG A 221 -1.11 -15.33 -7.34
C ARG A 221 -0.50 -14.12 -8.04
N GLY A 222 -1.25 -13.46 -8.92
CA GLY A 222 -0.72 -12.29 -9.63
C GLY A 222 0.60 -12.58 -10.34
N GLN A 223 1.70 -11.95 -9.94
CA GLN A 223 3.06 -12.19 -10.44
C GLN A 223 3.91 -13.03 -9.49
N ALA A 224 3.43 -13.32 -8.27
CA ALA A 224 4.15 -14.08 -7.27
C ALA A 224 4.00 -15.59 -7.49
N GLY A 225 5.08 -16.36 -7.24
CA GLY A 225 5.08 -17.82 -7.28
C GLY A 225 4.49 -18.44 -6.01
N GLY A 226 4.62 -17.78 -4.89
CA GLY A 226 4.05 -18.05 -3.58
C GLY A 226 3.87 -16.76 -2.81
N MET A 227 3.42 -16.83 -1.57
CA MET A 227 3.24 -15.66 -0.72
C MET A 227 3.14 -16.03 0.76
N THR A 228 3.85 -15.30 1.59
CA THR A 228 3.68 -15.29 3.04
C THR A 228 2.94 -14.01 3.42
N ILE A 229 1.71 -14.16 3.91
CA ILE A 229 0.83 -13.06 4.29
C ILE A 229 0.95 -12.85 5.79
N PHE A 230 1.21 -11.63 6.20
CA PHE A 230 1.15 -11.17 7.58
C PHE A 230 0.19 -9.99 7.67
N LEU A 231 -0.57 -9.90 8.72
CA LEU A 231 -1.57 -8.84 8.91
C LEU A 231 -1.28 -8.12 10.22
N PRO A 232 -1.24 -6.78 10.19
CA PRO A 232 -1.08 -6.02 11.42
C PRO A 232 -2.33 -6.18 12.31
N GLU A 233 -2.11 -6.42 13.59
CA GLU A 233 -3.18 -6.53 14.59
C GLU A 233 -3.74 -5.15 14.96
N GLU A 234 -2.94 -4.10 14.80
CA GLU A 234 -3.27 -2.73 15.18
C GLU A 234 -2.89 -1.72 14.08
N ASP A 235 -3.61 -0.61 14.01
CA ASP A 235 -3.25 0.51 13.16
C ASP A 235 -2.07 1.27 13.78
N ARG A 236 -0.91 1.21 13.14
CA ARG A 236 0.30 1.90 13.59
C ARG A 236 0.49 3.22 12.88
N SER A 237 0.42 4.33 13.63
CA SER A 237 0.72 5.67 13.09
C SER A 237 2.22 5.93 12.94
N TYR A 238 3.06 5.27 13.74
CA TYR A 238 4.51 5.43 13.74
C TYR A 238 5.21 4.08 13.61
N ARG A 239 6.34 4.07 12.91
CA ARG A 239 7.21 2.90 12.76
C ARG A 239 8.54 3.16 13.42
N SER A 240 8.92 2.36 14.39
CA SER A 240 10.23 2.46 15.05
C SER A 240 11.37 1.97 14.14
N LYS A 241 12.61 2.37 14.45
CA LYS A 241 13.81 1.82 13.78
C LYS A 241 13.86 0.29 13.92
N ALA A 242 13.52 -0.25 15.11
CA ALA A 242 13.48 -1.70 15.35
C ALA A 242 12.46 -2.39 14.43
N TYR A 243 11.24 -1.89 14.36
CA TYR A 243 10.21 -2.43 13.47
C TYR A 243 10.63 -2.43 11.99
N MET A 244 11.19 -1.30 11.51
CA MET A 244 11.66 -1.21 10.11
C MET A 244 12.83 -2.17 9.84
N THR A 245 13.74 -2.34 10.79
CA THR A 245 14.83 -3.31 10.68
C THR A 245 14.28 -4.73 10.61
N GLN A 246 13.31 -5.09 11.47
CA GLN A 246 12.69 -6.41 11.44
C GLN A 246 11.93 -6.67 10.13
N GLN A 247 11.32 -5.66 9.53
CA GLN A 247 10.74 -5.79 8.19
C GLN A 247 11.80 -6.10 7.12
N ILE A 248 12.99 -5.50 7.21
CA ILE A 248 14.09 -5.84 6.29
C ILE A 248 14.53 -7.29 6.50
N VAL A 249 14.68 -7.72 7.77
CA VAL A 249 15.07 -9.10 8.11
C VAL A 249 14.05 -10.09 7.54
N SER A 250 12.75 -9.85 7.72
CA SER A 250 11.69 -10.74 7.21
C SER A 250 11.68 -10.83 5.69
N LEU A 251 11.90 -9.71 4.98
CA LEU A 251 11.99 -9.69 3.51
C LEU A 251 13.18 -10.49 2.96
N LEU A 252 14.25 -10.65 3.73
CA LEU A 252 15.41 -11.44 3.32
C LEU A 252 15.28 -12.93 3.64
N GLY A 253 14.20 -13.33 4.34
CA GLY A 253 13.92 -14.70 4.80
C GLY A 253 13.93 -15.74 3.69
N GLY A 254 13.22 -15.47 2.60
CA GLY A 254 13.13 -16.40 1.47
C GLY A 254 14.49 -16.68 0.84
N ARG A 255 15.26 -15.62 0.52
CA ARG A 255 16.61 -15.77 -0.05
C ARG A 255 17.57 -16.52 0.87
N ALA A 256 17.53 -16.23 2.18
CA ALA A 256 18.40 -16.90 3.14
C ALA A 256 18.03 -18.38 3.33
N ALA A 257 16.75 -18.74 3.22
CA ALA A 257 16.30 -20.13 3.25
C ALA A 257 16.74 -20.89 2.00
N GLU A 258 16.64 -20.28 0.80
CA GLU A 258 17.17 -20.87 -0.44
C GLU A 258 18.66 -21.19 -0.29
N GLU A 259 19.48 -20.24 0.14
CA GLU A 259 20.91 -20.43 0.33
C GLU A 259 21.21 -21.54 1.36
N LEU A 260 20.52 -21.53 2.52
CA LEU A 260 20.78 -22.44 3.62
C LEU A 260 20.44 -23.90 3.30
N ILE A 261 19.34 -24.12 2.55
CA ILE A 261 18.80 -25.48 2.31
C ILE A 261 19.14 -26.00 0.93
N LEU A 262 19.06 -25.16 -0.09
CA LEU A 262 19.28 -25.57 -1.47
C LEU A 262 20.72 -25.33 -1.93
N GLY A 263 21.50 -24.54 -1.20
CA GLY A 263 22.89 -24.21 -1.54
C GLY A 263 23.03 -23.26 -2.74
N ASP A 264 21.93 -22.67 -3.19
CA ASP A 264 21.88 -21.74 -4.32
C ASP A 264 20.83 -20.65 -4.07
N ILE A 265 20.84 -19.61 -4.88
CA ILE A 265 19.96 -18.46 -4.77
C ILE A 265 19.27 -18.22 -6.11
N SER A 266 17.99 -17.81 -6.05
CA SER A 266 17.19 -17.59 -7.24
C SER A 266 16.86 -16.11 -7.50
N THR A 267 16.29 -15.83 -8.66
CA THR A 267 15.72 -14.53 -9.02
C THR A 267 14.39 -14.27 -8.30
N GLY A 268 13.80 -15.27 -7.63
CA GLY A 268 12.53 -15.17 -6.92
C GLY A 268 12.54 -14.06 -5.86
N ALA A 269 13.65 -13.90 -5.16
CA ALA A 269 13.83 -12.87 -4.13
C ALA A 269 14.01 -11.43 -4.65
N SER A 270 13.91 -11.18 -5.96
CA SER A 270 14.20 -9.85 -6.52
C SER A 270 13.28 -8.75 -5.98
N SER A 271 11.99 -9.04 -5.82
CA SER A 271 11.00 -8.11 -5.25
C SER A 271 11.30 -7.80 -3.78
N ASP A 272 11.68 -8.81 -3.00
CA ASP A 272 11.95 -8.66 -1.57
C ASP A 272 13.22 -7.85 -1.33
N ILE A 273 14.26 -8.09 -2.13
CA ILE A 273 15.50 -7.30 -2.10
C ILE A 273 15.22 -5.84 -2.45
N GLN A 274 14.38 -5.57 -3.47
CA GLN A 274 14.00 -4.21 -3.83
C GLN A 274 13.25 -3.52 -2.70
N ARG A 275 12.29 -4.20 -2.08
CA ARG A 275 11.52 -3.68 -0.94
C ARG A 275 12.41 -3.44 0.27
N ALA A 276 13.27 -4.39 0.63
CA ALA A 276 14.24 -4.27 1.71
C ALA A 276 15.17 -3.06 1.49
N THR A 277 15.70 -2.90 0.28
CA THR A 277 16.56 -1.76 -0.10
C THR A 277 15.80 -0.43 -0.02
N ALA A 278 14.53 -0.40 -0.45
CA ALA A 278 13.70 0.81 -0.37
C ALA A 278 13.45 1.22 1.09
N ILE A 279 13.22 0.26 2.00
CA ILE A 279 13.06 0.52 3.43
C ILE A 279 14.38 1.07 4.01
N ALA A 280 15.51 0.41 3.76
CA ALA A 280 16.83 0.85 4.24
C ALA A 280 17.17 2.26 3.73
N ARG A 281 16.85 2.56 2.47
CA ARG A 281 17.03 3.89 1.87
C ARG A 281 16.21 4.97 2.59
N LYS A 282 14.93 4.68 2.90
CA LYS A 282 14.08 5.60 3.67
C LYS A 282 14.59 5.79 5.09
N MET A 283 15.08 4.73 5.75
CA MET A 283 15.69 4.84 7.08
C MET A 283 16.88 5.82 7.10
N VAL A 284 17.76 5.72 6.10
CA VAL A 284 18.96 6.53 5.99
C VAL A 284 18.66 7.93 5.45
N GLY A 285 17.94 8.01 4.32
CA GLY A 285 17.76 9.25 3.56
C GLY A 285 16.63 10.14 4.05
N THR A 286 15.52 9.54 4.53
CA THR A 286 14.31 10.31 4.88
C THR A 286 14.13 10.46 6.39
N TYR A 287 14.37 9.38 7.16
CA TYR A 287 14.04 9.37 8.59
C TYR A 287 15.24 9.67 9.53
N GLY A 288 16.44 9.85 8.97
CA GLY A 288 17.64 10.14 9.79
C GLY A 288 17.97 9.04 10.81
N MET A 289 17.73 7.76 10.46
CA MET A 289 17.92 6.61 11.36
C MET A 289 19.32 5.99 11.28
N SER A 290 20.27 6.63 10.55
CA SER A 290 21.68 6.23 10.50
C SER A 290 22.45 6.85 11.65
N GLU A 291 23.31 6.05 12.31
CA GLU A 291 24.20 6.56 13.36
C GLU A 291 25.36 7.38 12.78
N LYS A 292 25.84 7.02 11.58
CA LYS A 292 26.95 7.69 10.89
C LYS A 292 26.57 9.03 10.30
N LEU A 293 25.35 9.11 9.70
CA LEU A 293 24.86 10.31 9.03
C LEU A 293 24.03 11.22 9.94
N GLY A 294 23.62 10.71 11.11
CA GLY A 294 22.88 11.48 12.10
C GLY A 294 21.42 11.78 11.70
N ASN A 295 20.84 12.74 12.41
CA ASN A 295 19.42 13.12 12.27
C ASN A 295 19.22 14.12 11.11
N VAL A 296 19.64 13.75 9.91
CA VAL A 296 19.55 14.59 8.70
C VAL A 296 18.67 13.89 7.66
N ALA A 297 17.73 14.63 7.08
CA ALA A 297 16.94 14.18 5.94
C ALA A 297 17.58 14.67 4.64
N PHE A 298 18.07 13.75 3.83
CA PHE A 298 18.70 14.02 2.53
C PHE A 298 17.71 13.97 1.37
N ASP A 299 16.65 13.14 1.48
CA ASP A 299 15.62 12.93 0.45
C ASP A 299 14.36 13.77 0.70
N ALA A 300 14.50 14.98 1.27
CA ALA A 300 13.36 15.84 1.52
C ALA A 300 12.69 16.25 0.20
N GLY A 301 11.64 15.57 -0.20
CA GLY A 301 10.76 15.96 -1.31
C GLY A 301 10.93 15.22 -2.64
N THR A 302 11.61 14.07 -2.69
CA THR A 302 11.78 13.28 -3.93
C THR A 302 10.83 12.09 -4.09
N ASP A 303 9.75 12.00 -3.33
CA ASP A 303 8.74 10.93 -3.52
C ASP A 303 7.94 11.06 -4.85
N GLU A 304 8.27 12.03 -5.71
CA GLU A 304 7.68 12.18 -7.03
C GLU A 304 8.56 11.59 -8.13
N VAL A 305 8.34 10.31 -8.42
CA VAL A 305 8.77 9.71 -9.69
C VAL A 305 7.89 10.26 -10.80
N PHE A 306 8.24 11.43 -11.34
CA PHE A 306 7.64 11.94 -12.56
C PHE A 306 8.48 11.53 -13.77
N ILE A 307 7.93 10.66 -14.61
CA ILE A 307 8.43 10.37 -15.95
C ILE A 307 8.33 11.68 -16.76
N GLY A 308 9.41 12.45 -16.79
CA GLY A 308 9.47 13.72 -17.53
C GLY A 308 10.36 14.80 -16.89
N LYS A 309 10.72 14.70 -15.62
CA LYS A 309 11.62 15.64 -14.93
C LYS A 309 13.04 15.11 -14.69
N SER A 310 13.42 13.99 -15.30
CA SER A 310 14.74 13.37 -15.11
C SER A 310 15.91 14.10 -15.81
N MET A 311 15.66 15.22 -16.47
CA MET A 311 16.71 16.05 -17.02
C MET A 311 17.03 17.21 -16.03
N GLY A 312 17.84 16.93 -15.00
CA GLY A 312 18.42 18.01 -14.18
C GLY A 312 18.23 17.96 -12.67
N HIS A 313 17.90 16.81 -12.06
CA HIS A 313 17.98 16.70 -10.60
C HIS A 313 19.44 16.67 -10.15
N THR A 314 19.98 17.83 -9.81
CA THR A 314 21.17 17.95 -8.98
C THR A 314 20.81 17.42 -7.59
N ARG A 315 21.48 16.34 -7.15
CA ARG A 315 21.35 15.83 -5.80
C ARG A 315 21.66 16.97 -4.81
N PRO A 316 20.84 17.19 -3.76
CA PRO A 316 21.05 18.30 -2.82
C PRO A 316 22.23 18.05 -1.84
N TYR A 317 23.02 16.99 -2.05
CA TYR A 317 24.12 16.56 -1.20
C TYR A 317 25.35 16.17 -2.04
N SER A 318 26.54 16.16 -1.40
CA SER A 318 27.82 15.88 -2.04
C SER A 318 27.96 14.40 -2.44
N GLU A 319 28.85 14.11 -3.40
CA GLU A 319 29.21 12.72 -3.76
C GLU A 319 29.77 11.93 -2.57
N LYS A 320 30.43 12.59 -1.63
CA LYS A 320 30.90 11.97 -0.39
C LYS A 320 29.71 11.49 0.46
N THR A 321 28.72 12.34 0.66
CA THR A 321 27.49 11.98 1.40
C THR A 321 26.74 10.85 0.69
N ALA A 322 26.67 10.87 -0.64
CA ALA A 322 26.06 9.78 -1.41
C ALA A 322 26.77 8.44 -1.16
N ALA A 323 28.10 8.42 -1.19
CA ALA A 323 28.89 7.22 -0.90
C ALA A 323 28.68 6.72 0.54
N GLU A 324 28.63 7.63 1.52
CA GLU A 324 28.34 7.28 2.92
C GLU A 324 26.91 6.73 3.10
N MET A 325 25.91 7.24 2.37
CA MET A 325 24.55 6.69 2.35
C MET A 325 24.54 5.28 1.76
N ASP A 326 25.24 5.04 0.65
CA ASP A 326 25.32 3.72 0.02
C ASP A 326 26.00 2.70 0.95
N GLU A 327 27.03 3.09 1.69
CA GLU A 327 27.68 2.26 2.71
C GLU A 327 26.74 1.90 3.85
N GLU A 328 26.00 2.88 4.38
CA GLU A 328 25.02 2.66 5.47
C GLU A 328 23.85 1.75 5.03
N ILE A 329 23.30 1.98 3.83
CA ILE A 329 22.25 1.14 3.28
C ILE A 329 22.74 -0.31 3.16
N ARG A 330 23.94 -0.52 2.63
CA ARG A 330 24.56 -1.84 2.53
C ARG A 330 24.76 -2.47 3.90
N ALA A 331 25.29 -1.74 4.86
CA ALA A 331 25.53 -2.23 6.21
C ALA A 331 24.21 -2.68 6.91
N ILE A 332 23.12 -1.94 6.71
CA ILE A 332 21.79 -2.32 7.23
C ILE A 332 21.33 -3.63 6.59
N ILE A 333 21.45 -3.78 5.28
CA ILE A 333 21.02 -4.99 4.55
C ILE A 333 21.89 -6.20 4.96
N ASP A 334 23.21 -6.05 5.00
CA ASP A 334 24.14 -7.11 5.37
C ASP A 334 23.89 -7.58 6.82
N SER A 335 23.74 -6.65 7.75
CA SER A 335 23.41 -6.97 9.15
C SER A 335 22.08 -7.69 9.29
N ALA A 336 21.04 -7.25 8.54
CA ALA A 336 19.75 -7.88 8.52
C ALA A 336 19.81 -9.30 7.91
N TYR A 337 20.61 -9.50 6.87
CA TYR A 337 20.81 -10.80 6.26
C TYR A 337 21.53 -11.79 7.21
N ASP A 338 22.56 -11.32 7.93
CA ASP A 338 23.24 -12.12 8.94
C ASP A 338 22.32 -12.49 10.11
N GLN A 339 21.44 -11.57 10.54
CA GLN A 339 20.42 -11.87 11.54
C GLN A 339 19.44 -12.93 11.03
N CYS A 340 18.96 -12.79 9.81
CA CYS A 340 18.07 -13.72 9.14
C CYS A 340 18.68 -15.14 9.09
N ARG A 341 19.94 -15.27 8.65
CA ARG A 341 20.66 -16.55 8.60
C ARG A 341 20.78 -17.20 9.98
N ARG A 342 21.06 -16.43 11.03
CA ARG A 342 21.12 -16.94 12.42
C ARG A 342 19.76 -17.48 12.86
N ILE A 343 18.68 -16.74 12.60
CA ILE A 343 17.30 -17.17 12.92
C ILE A 343 16.97 -18.50 12.22
N LEU A 344 17.21 -18.59 10.91
CA LEU A 344 16.89 -19.78 10.13
C LEU A 344 17.77 -20.97 10.49
N THR A 345 19.03 -20.74 10.87
CA THR A 345 19.91 -21.82 11.34
C THR A 345 19.44 -22.38 12.67
N ALA A 346 19.00 -21.52 13.60
CA ALA A 346 18.46 -21.93 14.90
C ALA A 346 17.12 -22.67 14.79
N ASN A 347 16.31 -22.35 13.77
CA ASN A 347 14.97 -22.93 13.55
C ASN A 347 14.94 -23.81 12.30
N ARG A 348 16.03 -24.50 12.00
CA ARG A 348 16.15 -25.28 10.76
C ARG A 348 15.14 -26.43 10.65
N GLU A 349 14.82 -27.05 11.75
CA GLU A 349 13.85 -28.16 11.79
C GLU A 349 12.45 -27.66 11.44
N GLN A 350 12.02 -26.52 12.00
CA GLN A 350 10.75 -25.89 11.71
C GLN A 350 10.69 -25.41 10.25
N LEU A 351 11.78 -24.82 9.74
CA LEU A 351 11.88 -24.41 8.35
C LEU A 351 11.61 -25.57 7.39
N VAL A 352 12.23 -26.72 7.63
CA VAL A 352 12.04 -27.92 6.81
C VAL A 352 10.63 -28.46 6.96
N ALA A 353 10.10 -28.56 8.18
CA ALA A 353 8.76 -29.09 8.44
C ALA A 353 7.66 -28.22 7.79
N VAL A 354 7.76 -26.88 7.88
CA VAL A 354 6.83 -25.96 7.23
C VAL A 354 6.90 -26.09 5.70
N ALA A 355 8.11 -26.15 5.14
CA ALA A 355 8.28 -26.29 3.69
C ALA A 355 7.72 -27.64 3.18
N GLU A 356 7.95 -28.75 3.89
CA GLU A 356 7.39 -30.07 3.55
C GLU A 356 5.86 -30.09 3.64
N TYR A 357 5.28 -29.46 4.66
CA TYR A 357 3.83 -29.29 4.75
C TYR A 357 3.28 -28.54 3.52
N LEU A 358 3.90 -27.43 3.13
CA LEU A 358 3.50 -26.65 1.97
C LEU A 358 3.59 -27.45 0.66
N LEU A 359 4.57 -28.33 0.52
CA LEU A 359 4.69 -29.21 -0.65
C LEU A 359 3.53 -30.19 -0.75
N VAL A 360 2.89 -30.58 0.36
CA VAL A 360 1.76 -31.51 0.39
C VAL A 360 0.43 -30.77 0.30
N HIS A 361 0.26 -29.71 1.08
CA HIS A 361 -1.03 -29.04 1.28
C HIS A 361 -1.18 -27.73 0.53
N GLU A 362 -0.10 -27.19 -0.07
CA GLU A 362 -0.02 -25.94 -0.84
C GLU A 362 -0.28 -24.65 -0.06
N THR A 363 -1.02 -24.73 1.03
CA THR A 363 -1.37 -23.58 1.88
C THR A 363 -1.38 -23.98 3.34
N MET A 364 -0.90 -23.10 4.22
CA MET A 364 -0.86 -23.27 5.67
C MET A 364 -1.45 -22.01 6.33
N ASP A 365 -2.43 -22.20 7.22
CA ASP A 365 -2.99 -21.10 8.02
C ASP A 365 -2.14 -20.82 9.27
N ALA A 366 -2.48 -19.71 9.95
CA ALA A 366 -1.75 -19.26 11.14
C ALA A 366 -1.74 -20.31 12.27
N GLU A 367 -2.89 -20.96 12.55
CA GLU A 367 -3.02 -21.93 13.65
C GLU A 367 -2.14 -23.15 13.40
N THR A 368 -2.19 -23.71 12.20
CA THR A 368 -1.33 -24.82 11.78
C THR A 368 0.14 -24.43 11.88
N PHE A 369 0.51 -23.21 11.39
CA PHE A 369 1.88 -22.73 11.44
C PHE A 369 2.40 -22.61 12.88
N GLU A 370 1.65 -21.96 13.77
CA GLU A 370 2.03 -21.79 15.18
C GLU A 370 2.19 -23.14 15.91
N SER A 371 1.45 -24.18 15.52
CA SER A 371 1.55 -25.51 16.10
C SER A 371 2.95 -26.15 15.97
N TYR A 372 3.72 -25.76 14.94
CA TYR A 372 5.10 -26.23 14.73
C TYR A 372 6.12 -25.63 15.72
N PHE A 373 5.75 -24.57 16.42
CA PHE A 373 6.59 -23.90 17.43
C PHE A 373 6.12 -24.19 18.86
N ALA A 374 4.87 -24.59 19.06
CA ALA A 374 4.31 -24.88 20.39
C ALA A 374 4.95 -26.10 21.08
N GLY A 375 5.61 -27.00 20.34
CA GLY A 375 6.28 -28.19 20.90
C GLY A 375 7.65 -27.94 21.56
N GLY A 376 8.24 -26.73 21.37
CA GLY A 376 9.54 -26.36 21.93
C GLY A 376 9.54 -25.88 23.38
N GLN A 377 8.38 -25.50 23.94
CA GLN A 377 8.29 -25.00 25.33
C GLN A 377 8.10 -26.06 26.41
N ALA A 378 7.92 -27.33 26.03
CA ALA A 378 7.69 -28.43 27.00
C ALA A 378 8.98 -29.08 27.54
N SER A 379 10.18 -28.66 27.16
CA SER A 379 11.45 -29.30 27.54
C SER A 379 12.34 -28.47 28.49
N GLU A 380 11.94 -27.27 28.93
CA GLU A 380 12.71 -26.47 29.91
C GLU A 380 12.13 -26.45 31.34
N GLU A 381 11.03 -27.21 31.61
CA GLU A 381 10.56 -27.44 32.99
C GLU A 381 10.59 -28.95 33.34
N ARG A 382 11.79 -29.52 33.42
CA ARG A 382 12.06 -30.73 34.23
C ARG A 382 13.47 -30.73 34.80
#